data_cd43e0ddee3c4c6dee1be6e6de6b4278
#
_entry.id   cd43e0ddee3c4c6dee1be6e6de6b4278
#
_cell.length_a   1.000
_cell.length_b   1.000
_cell.length_c   1.000
_cell.angle_alpha   90.00
_cell.angle_beta   90.00
_cell.angle_gamma   90.00
#
_symmetry.space_group_name_H-M   'P 1'
#
loop_
_entity.id
_entity.type
_entity.pdbx_description
1 polymer ?
#
loop_
_entity_poly.entity_id
_entity_poly.type
_entity_poly.pdbx_seq_one_letter_code
_entity_poly.pdbx_strand_id
1 'polypeptide(L)'
;AGYAKLLGDILESGGIRMATVLLLVIYIAFIGLGIPDSLFGTAWPAIYAEFHLPVSWANFVTLIISGCTICTSLMSARLINRFGTAKITAVSTSMTAAALLGFSCSGGMLWLCLFAVPLGIGAGAIDSALNNYVALHYKAVHMNFLHCFYGIGVSLSPYLMSLALSAGGGWRGGYRTMFWIQLGIAALTVCTLPLWKKAGHAGVSGGEGSPQARCVLAQLK
;
A
#
# COMPACT_ATOMS: atom_id res chain seq x y z
N ALA A 1 26.66 -35.87 11.36
CA ALA A 1 26.68 -34.49 11.89
C ALA A 1 26.85 -33.43 10.79
N GLY A 2 27.70 -33.65 9.73
CA GLY A 2 27.94 -32.70 8.65
C GLY A 2 26.73 -32.41 7.75
N TYR A 3 25.97 -33.42 7.37
CA TYR A 3 24.79 -33.28 6.50
C TYR A 3 23.64 -32.48 7.13
N ALA A 4 23.39 -32.68 8.41
CA ALA A 4 22.34 -31.94 9.12
C ALA A 4 22.69 -30.45 9.25
N LYS A 5 23.98 -30.11 9.43
CA LYS A 5 24.46 -28.72 9.47
C LYS A 5 24.36 -28.08 8.09
N LEU A 6 24.77 -28.76 7.04
CA LEU A 6 24.68 -28.28 5.65
C LEU A 6 23.22 -28.05 5.23
N LEU A 7 22.32 -28.95 5.60
CA LEU A 7 20.87 -28.81 5.35
C LEU A 7 20.29 -27.63 6.11
N GLY A 8 20.71 -27.43 7.37
CA GLY A 8 20.34 -26.27 8.18
C GLY A 8 20.78 -24.95 7.53
N ASP A 9 22.02 -24.85 7.11
CA ASP A 9 22.57 -23.64 6.46
C ASP A 9 21.86 -23.31 5.14
N ILE A 10 21.49 -24.33 4.35
CA ILE A 10 20.73 -24.16 3.09
C ILE A 10 19.29 -23.69 3.37
N LEU A 11 18.63 -24.28 4.34
CA LEU A 11 17.27 -23.89 4.73
C LEU A 11 17.23 -22.48 5.32
N GLU A 12 18.21 -22.12 6.15
CA GLU A 12 18.36 -20.79 6.73
C GLU A 12 18.66 -19.73 5.65
N SER A 13 19.58 -20.02 4.73
CA SER A 13 19.87 -19.12 3.59
C SER A 13 18.67 -18.95 2.66
N GLY A 14 17.88 -19.99 2.44
CA GLY A 14 16.63 -19.93 1.68
C GLY A 14 15.54 -19.09 2.39
N GLY A 15 15.44 -19.22 3.69
CA GLY A 15 14.53 -18.41 4.53
C GLY A 15 14.88 -16.93 4.53
N ILE A 16 16.16 -16.60 4.68
CA ILE A 16 16.66 -15.21 4.65
C ILE A 16 16.40 -14.58 3.28
N ARG A 17 16.66 -15.27 2.18
CA ARG A 17 16.37 -14.78 0.83
C ARG A 17 14.88 -14.51 0.62
N MET A 18 14.01 -15.39 1.08
CA MET A 18 12.55 -15.21 0.98
C MET A 18 12.07 -14.00 1.79
N ALA A 19 12.55 -13.84 3.01
CA ALA A 19 12.20 -12.70 3.86
C ALA A 19 12.66 -11.37 3.25
N THR A 20 13.85 -11.33 2.63
CA THR A 20 14.38 -10.14 1.95
C THR A 20 13.54 -9.79 0.72
N VAL A 21 13.18 -10.78 -0.12
CA VAL A 21 12.33 -10.54 -1.29
C VAL A 21 10.96 -10.01 -0.86
N LEU A 22 10.37 -10.58 0.18
CA LEU A 22 9.08 -10.12 0.70
C LEU A 22 9.17 -8.68 1.22
N LEU A 23 10.25 -8.34 1.92
CA LEU A 23 10.50 -6.98 2.41
C LEU A 23 10.60 -5.96 1.24
N LEU A 24 11.29 -6.32 0.16
CA LEU A 24 11.35 -5.50 -1.05
C LEU A 24 9.98 -5.29 -1.68
N VAL A 25 9.15 -6.33 -1.75
CA VAL A 25 7.77 -6.21 -2.24
C VAL A 25 6.95 -5.27 -1.35
N ILE A 26 7.11 -5.35 -0.03
CA ILE A 26 6.46 -4.45 0.92
C ILE A 26 6.89 -2.99 0.67
N TYR A 27 8.18 -2.72 0.47
CA TYR A 27 8.66 -1.37 0.16
C TYR A 27 8.08 -0.83 -1.16
N ILE A 28 8.02 -1.66 -2.20
CA ILE A 28 7.41 -1.29 -3.48
C ILE A 28 5.90 -1.02 -3.29
N ALA A 29 5.20 -1.81 -2.49
CA ALA A 29 3.80 -1.57 -2.17
C ALA A 29 3.59 -0.22 -1.44
N PHE A 30 4.55 0.21 -0.60
CA PHE A 30 4.51 1.51 0.07
C PHE A 30 4.79 2.69 -0.88
N ILE A 31 5.62 2.51 -1.91
CA ILE A 31 5.70 3.50 -3.00
C ILE A 31 4.32 3.65 -3.65
N GLY A 32 3.66 2.53 -3.96
CA GLY A 32 2.30 2.53 -4.51
C GLY A 32 1.25 3.16 -3.60
N LEU A 33 1.41 3.06 -2.29
CA LEU A 33 0.55 3.73 -1.31
C LEU A 33 0.75 5.25 -1.34
N GLY A 34 1.98 5.73 -1.48
CA GLY A 34 2.30 7.16 -1.53
C GLY A 34 1.84 7.86 -2.82
N ILE A 35 1.73 7.13 -3.93
CA ILE A 35 1.36 7.71 -5.23
C ILE A 35 0.01 8.46 -5.19
N PRO A 36 -1.10 7.92 -4.70
CA PRO A 36 -2.39 8.60 -4.73
C PRO A 36 -2.47 9.85 -3.84
N ASP A 37 -1.71 9.90 -2.76
CA ASP A 37 -1.88 10.90 -1.70
C ASP A 37 -1.62 12.34 -2.15
N SER A 38 -0.61 12.58 -2.97
CA SER A 38 -0.28 13.92 -3.47
C SER A 38 -0.79 14.18 -4.90
N LEU A 39 -1.26 13.13 -5.57
CA LEU A 39 -1.68 13.19 -6.97
C LEU A 39 -2.88 14.10 -7.18
N PHE A 40 -3.90 13.98 -6.31
CA PHE A 40 -5.14 14.72 -6.42
C PHE A 40 -4.90 16.24 -6.28
N GLY A 41 -4.09 16.65 -5.30
CA GLY A 41 -3.75 18.06 -5.11
C GLY A 41 -3.08 18.70 -6.32
N THR A 42 -2.17 17.95 -6.97
CA THR A 42 -1.48 18.42 -8.19
C THR A 42 -2.40 18.47 -9.42
N ALA A 43 -3.34 17.53 -9.53
CA ALA A 43 -4.29 17.48 -10.63
C ALA A 43 -5.43 18.50 -10.49
N TRP A 44 -5.76 18.91 -9.26
CA TRP A 44 -6.94 19.70 -8.95
C TRP A 44 -7.05 21.02 -9.75
N PRO A 45 -5.97 21.80 -9.94
CA PRO A 45 -6.03 23.01 -10.77
C PRO A 45 -6.60 22.78 -12.18
N ALA A 46 -6.25 21.67 -12.80
CA ALA A 46 -6.77 21.29 -14.12
C ALA A 46 -8.21 20.74 -14.05
N ILE A 47 -8.54 20.01 -12.98
CA ILE A 47 -9.86 19.40 -12.78
C ILE A 47 -10.93 20.48 -12.55
N TYR A 48 -10.70 21.41 -11.59
CA TYR A 48 -11.70 22.44 -11.28
C TYR A 48 -11.91 23.41 -12.44
N ALA A 49 -10.84 23.70 -13.20
CA ALA A 49 -10.94 24.55 -14.38
C ALA A 49 -11.78 23.89 -15.49
N GLU A 50 -11.61 22.59 -15.73
CA GLU A 50 -12.36 21.84 -16.74
C GLU A 50 -13.84 21.69 -16.37
N PHE A 51 -14.14 21.40 -15.10
CA PHE A 51 -15.52 21.19 -14.64
C PHE A 51 -16.21 22.47 -14.17
N HIS A 52 -15.54 23.63 -14.25
CA HIS A 52 -16.05 24.92 -13.76
C HIS A 52 -16.49 24.88 -12.28
N LEU A 53 -15.71 24.20 -11.44
CA LEU A 53 -16.02 23.97 -10.04
C LEU A 53 -15.33 25.03 -9.15
N PRO A 54 -15.89 25.36 -7.97
CA PRO A 54 -15.17 26.13 -6.96
C PRO A 54 -13.92 25.36 -6.46
N VAL A 55 -12.82 26.08 -6.23
CA VAL A 55 -11.55 25.49 -5.75
C VAL A 55 -11.75 24.67 -4.46
N SER A 56 -12.65 25.15 -3.57
CA SER A 56 -12.97 24.51 -2.28
C SER A 56 -13.57 23.10 -2.39
N TRP A 57 -14.09 22.73 -3.55
CA TRP A 57 -14.72 21.40 -3.75
C TRP A 57 -13.70 20.24 -3.69
N ALA A 58 -12.40 20.52 -3.81
CA ALA A 58 -11.36 19.54 -3.51
C ALA A 58 -11.54 18.89 -2.13
N ASN A 59 -11.96 19.70 -1.15
CA ASN A 59 -12.11 19.26 0.24
C ASN A 59 -13.12 18.10 0.38
N PHE A 60 -14.17 18.06 -0.44
CA PHE A 60 -15.13 16.96 -0.40
C PHE A 60 -14.49 15.63 -0.79
N VAL A 61 -13.70 15.61 -1.88
CA VAL A 61 -13.00 14.40 -2.32
C VAL A 61 -11.98 13.97 -1.27
N THR A 62 -11.18 14.91 -0.78
CA THR A 62 -10.17 14.65 0.25
C THR A 62 -10.80 14.14 1.55
N LEU A 63 -11.92 14.72 1.96
CA LEU A 63 -12.65 14.30 3.15
C LEU A 63 -13.17 12.86 3.02
N ILE A 64 -13.68 12.49 1.84
CA ILE A 64 -14.14 11.13 1.56
C ILE A 64 -12.95 10.15 1.63
N ILE A 65 -11.82 10.46 0.97
CA ILE A 65 -10.62 9.63 1.01
C ILE A 65 -10.17 9.44 2.46
N SER A 66 -9.94 10.52 3.20
CA SER A 66 -9.47 10.48 4.58
C SER A 66 -10.46 9.77 5.52
N GLY A 67 -11.76 10.03 5.38
CA GLY A 67 -12.79 9.36 6.17
C GLY A 67 -12.81 7.85 5.94
N CYS A 68 -12.73 7.42 4.68
CA CYS A 68 -12.65 6.00 4.34
C CYS A 68 -11.35 5.35 4.85
N THR A 69 -10.21 6.06 4.76
CA THR A 69 -8.92 5.61 5.29
C THR A 69 -8.99 5.40 6.79
N ILE A 70 -9.53 6.36 7.55
CA ILE A 70 -9.70 6.26 9.00
C ILE A 70 -10.62 5.09 9.36
N CYS A 71 -11.79 4.99 8.75
CA CYS A 71 -12.72 3.89 9.01
C CYS A 71 -12.08 2.51 8.75
N THR A 72 -11.34 2.37 7.65
CA THR A 72 -10.70 1.11 7.31
C THR A 72 -9.53 0.79 8.24
N SER A 73 -8.75 1.79 8.62
CA SER A 73 -7.66 1.62 9.60
C SER A 73 -8.17 1.18 10.97
N LEU A 74 -9.30 1.71 11.43
CA LEU A 74 -9.96 1.27 12.67
C LEU A 74 -10.46 -0.18 12.60
N MET A 75 -10.87 -0.63 11.41
CA MET A 75 -11.32 -2.01 11.18
C MET A 75 -10.20 -2.97 10.82
N SER A 76 -8.98 -2.47 10.65
CA SER A 76 -7.84 -3.22 10.09
C SER A 76 -7.52 -4.50 10.87
N ALA A 77 -7.55 -4.47 12.20
CA ALA A 77 -7.30 -5.66 13.02
C ALA A 77 -8.29 -6.80 12.71
N ARG A 78 -9.58 -6.50 12.54
CA ARG A 78 -10.60 -7.50 12.18
C ARG A 78 -10.37 -8.05 10.78
N LEU A 79 -10.02 -7.18 9.83
CA LEU A 79 -9.73 -7.55 8.45
C LEU A 79 -8.49 -8.45 8.37
N ILE A 80 -7.40 -8.08 9.05
CA ILE A 80 -6.14 -8.84 9.07
C ILE A 80 -6.36 -10.21 9.69
N ASN A 81 -7.08 -10.30 10.81
CA ASN A 81 -7.35 -11.57 11.48
C ASN A 81 -8.24 -12.50 10.63
N ARG A 82 -9.16 -11.95 9.83
CA ARG A 82 -10.07 -12.75 9.00
C ARG A 82 -9.47 -13.17 7.66
N PHE A 83 -8.74 -12.29 6.98
CA PHE A 83 -8.30 -12.51 5.59
C PHE A 83 -6.78 -12.70 5.47
N GLY A 84 -6.01 -12.28 6.46
CA GLY A 84 -4.55 -12.26 6.45
C GLY A 84 -3.96 -11.10 5.67
N THR A 85 -2.76 -10.65 6.07
CA THR A 85 -2.07 -9.48 5.50
C THR A 85 -1.88 -9.58 3.99
N ALA A 86 -1.45 -10.74 3.48
CA ALA A 86 -1.17 -10.96 2.06
C ALA A 86 -2.37 -10.66 1.15
N LYS A 87 -3.54 -11.22 1.49
CA LYS A 87 -4.76 -11.04 0.70
C LYS A 87 -5.25 -9.59 0.76
N ILE A 88 -5.20 -8.98 1.96
CA ILE A 88 -5.58 -7.58 2.13
C ILE A 88 -4.70 -6.70 1.26
N THR A 89 -3.38 -6.86 1.30
CA THR A 89 -2.46 -6.08 0.47
C THR A 89 -2.77 -6.25 -1.02
N ALA A 90 -2.94 -7.48 -1.51
CA ALA A 90 -3.22 -7.73 -2.92
C ALA A 90 -4.57 -7.16 -3.38
N VAL A 91 -5.64 -7.33 -2.60
CA VAL A 91 -6.97 -6.79 -2.92
C VAL A 91 -6.97 -5.27 -2.86
N SER A 92 -6.35 -4.69 -1.85
CA SER A 92 -6.34 -3.25 -1.65
C SER A 92 -5.46 -2.52 -2.68
N THR A 93 -4.30 -3.07 -3.08
CA THR A 93 -3.51 -2.52 -4.19
C THR A 93 -4.25 -2.60 -5.52
N SER A 94 -4.99 -3.66 -5.77
CA SER A 94 -5.83 -3.77 -6.97
C SER A 94 -6.98 -2.78 -6.95
N MET A 95 -7.59 -2.56 -5.79
CA MET A 95 -8.68 -1.60 -5.60
C MET A 95 -8.21 -0.15 -5.77
N THR A 96 -7.03 0.21 -5.24
CA THR A 96 -6.44 1.54 -5.48
C THR A 96 -6.08 1.75 -6.95
N ALA A 97 -5.57 0.74 -7.65
CA ALA A 97 -5.35 0.80 -9.10
C ALA A 97 -6.66 1.05 -9.85
N ALA A 98 -7.71 0.29 -9.55
CA ALA A 98 -9.03 0.49 -10.18
C ALA A 98 -9.61 1.90 -9.89
N ALA A 99 -9.40 2.42 -8.69
CA ALA A 99 -9.80 3.78 -8.33
C ALA A 99 -9.07 4.84 -9.18
N LEU A 100 -7.74 4.71 -9.37
CA LEU A 100 -6.96 5.62 -10.22
C LEU A 100 -7.45 5.60 -11.68
N LEU A 101 -7.81 4.42 -12.20
CA LEU A 101 -8.43 4.32 -13.51
C LEU A 101 -9.79 5.03 -13.54
N GLY A 102 -10.59 4.85 -12.51
CA GLY A 102 -11.86 5.54 -12.34
C GLY A 102 -11.72 7.06 -12.33
N PHE A 103 -10.72 7.58 -11.61
CA PHE A 103 -10.39 9.01 -11.67
C PHE A 103 -10.04 9.46 -13.11
N SER A 104 -9.23 8.69 -13.83
CA SER A 104 -8.89 8.98 -15.23
C SER A 104 -10.11 9.04 -16.16
N CYS A 105 -11.16 8.27 -15.88
CA CYS A 105 -12.38 8.18 -16.67
C CYS A 105 -13.50 9.12 -16.16
N SER A 106 -13.24 9.90 -15.09
CA SER A 106 -14.26 10.73 -14.46
C SER A 106 -14.74 11.85 -15.38
N GLY A 107 -16.07 11.98 -15.51
CA GLY A 107 -16.73 13.02 -16.29
C GLY A 107 -17.30 14.16 -15.43
N GLY A 108 -17.04 14.19 -14.13
CA GLY A 108 -17.53 15.22 -13.21
C GLY A 108 -17.29 14.88 -11.75
N MET A 109 -17.67 15.81 -10.88
CA MET A 109 -17.42 15.73 -9.43
C MET A 109 -17.98 14.48 -8.77
N LEU A 110 -19.18 14.05 -9.16
CA LEU A 110 -19.81 12.86 -8.57
C LEU A 110 -18.95 11.60 -8.76
N TRP A 111 -18.37 11.44 -9.95
CA TRP A 111 -17.48 10.32 -10.25
C TRP A 111 -16.20 10.37 -9.43
N LEU A 112 -15.62 11.57 -9.23
CA LEU A 112 -14.44 11.75 -8.37
C LEU A 112 -14.75 11.33 -6.93
N CYS A 113 -15.89 11.75 -6.38
CA CYS A 113 -16.34 11.33 -5.05
C CYS A 113 -16.59 9.82 -4.96
N LEU A 114 -17.18 9.21 -5.99
CA LEU A 114 -17.45 7.78 -6.02
C LEU A 114 -16.16 6.96 -5.98
N PHE A 115 -15.16 7.33 -6.79
CA PHE A 115 -13.87 6.63 -6.84
C PHE A 115 -12.95 6.99 -5.67
N ALA A 116 -13.20 8.08 -4.95
CA ALA A 116 -12.52 8.43 -3.71
C ALA A 116 -12.76 7.37 -2.60
N VAL A 117 -13.94 6.75 -2.59
CA VAL A 117 -14.29 5.72 -1.59
C VAL A 117 -13.36 4.49 -1.69
N PRO A 118 -13.28 3.77 -2.83
CA PRO A 118 -12.38 2.62 -2.94
C PRO A 118 -10.91 3.03 -2.79
N LEU A 119 -10.53 4.24 -3.20
CA LEU A 119 -9.17 4.75 -2.99
C LEU A 119 -8.82 4.84 -1.51
N GLY A 120 -9.68 5.47 -0.70
CA GLY A 120 -9.47 5.62 0.74
C GLY A 120 -9.52 4.28 1.50
N ILE A 121 -10.47 3.40 1.15
CA ILE A 121 -10.55 2.06 1.75
C ILE A 121 -9.28 1.26 1.47
N GLY A 122 -8.82 1.27 0.22
CA GLY A 122 -7.60 0.56 -0.18
C GLY A 122 -6.37 1.09 0.51
N ALA A 123 -6.20 2.41 0.56
CA ALA A 123 -5.07 3.06 1.22
C ALA A 123 -4.99 2.70 2.71
N GLY A 124 -6.10 2.86 3.45
CA GLY A 124 -6.13 2.54 4.88
C GLY A 124 -5.88 1.06 5.20
N ALA A 125 -6.37 0.15 4.34
CA ALA A 125 -6.16 -1.27 4.53
C ALA A 125 -4.70 -1.69 4.27
N ILE A 126 -4.06 -1.17 3.21
CA ILE A 126 -2.65 -1.44 2.91
C ILE A 126 -1.76 -0.91 4.02
N ASP A 127 -1.94 0.36 4.38
CA ASP A 127 -1.14 1.02 5.40
C ASP A 127 -1.14 0.23 6.70
N SER A 128 -2.32 -0.04 7.24
CA SER A 128 -2.45 -0.78 8.50
C SER A 128 -1.92 -2.20 8.41
N ALA A 129 -2.17 -2.91 7.30
CA ALA A 129 -1.77 -4.31 7.15
C ALA A 129 -0.26 -4.47 7.06
N LEU A 130 0.41 -3.62 6.27
CA LEU A 130 1.84 -3.71 6.07
C LEU A 130 2.65 -3.17 7.26
N ASN A 131 2.19 -2.07 7.88
CA ASN A 131 2.78 -1.56 9.12
C ASN A 131 2.73 -2.62 10.23
N ASN A 132 1.57 -3.26 10.43
CA ASN A 132 1.43 -4.34 11.41
C ASN A 132 2.35 -5.52 11.09
N TYR A 133 2.43 -5.92 9.83
CA TYR A 133 3.28 -7.04 9.41
C TYR A 133 4.77 -6.76 9.65
N VAL A 134 5.25 -5.57 9.28
CA VAL A 134 6.65 -5.17 9.47
C VAL A 134 6.98 -5.04 10.95
N ALA A 135 6.08 -4.48 11.77
CA ALA A 135 6.26 -4.36 13.21
C ALA A 135 6.42 -5.73 13.92
N LEU A 136 5.71 -6.75 13.43
CA LEU A 136 5.72 -8.09 14.01
C LEU A 136 6.90 -8.96 13.55
N HIS A 137 7.39 -8.77 12.33
CA HIS A 137 8.34 -9.71 11.69
C HIS A 137 9.72 -9.13 11.40
N TYR A 138 9.88 -7.80 11.49
CA TYR A 138 11.13 -7.13 11.13
C TYR A 138 11.60 -6.17 12.24
N LYS A 139 12.87 -5.73 12.13
CA LYS A 139 13.45 -4.77 13.08
C LYS A 139 12.88 -3.37 12.86
N ALA A 140 12.87 -2.52 13.89
CA ALA A 140 12.38 -1.15 13.85
C ALA A 140 12.98 -0.29 12.70
N VAL A 141 14.22 -0.56 12.30
CA VAL A 141 14.88 0.11 11.17
C VAL A 141 14.08 -0.06 9.87
N HIS A 142 13.49 -1.23 9.64
CA HIS A 142 12.69 -1.49 8.43
C HIS A 142 11.38 -0.69 8.41
N MET A 143 10.84 -0.33 9.57
CA MET A 143 9.70 0.57 9.67
C MET A 143 10.05 1.98 9.17
N ASN A 144 11.24 2.49 9.53
CA ASN A 144 11.70 3.79 9.02
C ASN A 144 11.90 3.76 7.49
N PHE A 145 12.50 2.69 6.97
CA PHE A 145 12.62 2.53 5.50
C PHE A 145 11.26 2.46 4.81
N LEU A 146 10.27 1.81 5.41
CA LEU A 146 8.91 1.76 4.90
C LEU A 146 8.37 3.18 4.61
N HIS A 147 8.48 4.08 5.58
CA HIS A 147 8.06 5.48 5.43
C HIS A 147 8.94 6.28 4.46
N CYS A 148 10.22 5.95 4.32
CA CYS A 148 11.08 6.54 3.28
C CYS A 148 10.56 6.17 1.88
N PHE A 149 10.22 4.91 1.63
CA PHE A 149 9.67 4.46 0.35
C PHE A 149 8.29 5.05 0.05
N TYR A 150 7.44 5.21 1.08
CA TYR A 150 6.20 5.98 0.97
C TYR A 150 6.48 7.42 0.52
N GLY A 151 7.43 8.11 1.14
CA GLY A 151 7.84 9.46 0.78
C GLY A 151 8.32 9.58 -0.67
N ILE A 152 9.01 8.55 -1.21
CA ILE A 152 9.37 8.49 -2.63
C ILE A 152 8.11 8.50 -3.51
N GLY A 153 7.10 7.70 -3.17
CA GLY A 153 5.82 7.67 -3.89
C GLY A 153 5.12 9.02 -3.88
N VAL A 154 5.01 9.64 -2.70
CA VAL A 154 4.42 10.98 -2.51
C VAL A 154 5.14 12.06 -3.33
N SER A 155 6.47 11.99 -3.41
CA SER A 155 7.27 12.99 -4.14
C SER A 155 7.26 12.77 -5.65
N LEU A 156 7.24 11.51 -6.10
CA LEU A 156 7.28 11.14 -7.51
C LEU A 156 5.97 11.47 -8.22
N SER A 157 4.83 11.30 -7.55
CA SER A 157 3.52 11.40 -8.19
C SER A 157 3.18 12.82 -8.68
N PRO A 158 3.44 13.92 -7.95
CA PRO A 158 3.25 15.28 -8.47
C PRO A 158 4.12 15.57 -9.68
N TYR A 159 5.36 15.09 -9.67
CA TYR A 159 6.29 15.26 -10.79
C TYR A 159 5.76 14.59 -12.06
N LEU A 160 5.32 13.34 -11.98
CA LEU A 160 4.75 12.61 -13.11
C LEU A 160 3.41 13.24 -13.58
N MET A 161 2.58 13.72 -12.66
CA MET A 161 1.36 14.45 -13.02
C MET A 161 1.70 15.75 -13.75
N SER A 162 2.69 16.50 -13.28
CA SER A 162 3.13 17.73 -13.93
C SER A 162 3.67 17.48 -15.33
N LEU A 163 4.44 16.39 -15.53
CA LEU A 163 4.88 15.95 -16.86
C LEU A 163 3.70 15.63 -17.79
N ALA A 164 2.69 14.91 -17.29
CA ALA A 164 1.51 14.58 -18.07
C ALA A 164 0.72 15.83 -18.49
N LEU A 165 0.60 16.80 -17.59
CA LEU A 165 -0.05 18.10 -17.88
C LEU A 165 0.71 18.90 -18.95
N SER A 166 2.04 18.98 -18.84
CA SER A 166 2.90 19.72 -19.78
C SER A 166 2.99 19.04 -21.16
N ALA A 167 2.92 17.71 -21.21
CA ALA A 167 2.95 16.94 -22.44
C ALA A 167 1.59 16.92 -23.21
N GLY A 168 0.59 17.67 -22.73
CA GLY A 168 -0.73 17.72 -23.37
C GLY A 168 -1.64 16.52 -23.10
N GLY A 169 -1.21 15.57 -22.27
CA GLY A 169 -2.03 14.41 -21.86
C GLY A 169 -3.13 14.74 -20.85
N GLY A 170 -3.10 15.95 -20.30
CA GLY A 170 -4.02 16.42 -19.27
C GLY A 170 -3.96 15.62 -17.99
N TRP A 171 -4.78 15.99 -17.01
CA TRP A 171 -4.84 15.30 -15.72
C TRP A 171 -5.31 13.83 -15.85
N ARG A 172 -6.19 13.53 -16.81
CA ARG A 172 -6.62 12.15 -17.10
C ARG A 172 -5.46 11.27 -17.56
N GLY A 173 -4.57 11.82 -18.40
CA GLY A 173 -3.34 11.14 -18.82
C GLY A 173 -2.43 10.84 -17.64
N GLY A 174 -2.27 11.79 -16.73
CA GLY A 174 -1.53 11.60 -15.48
C GLY A 174 -2.08 10.45 -14.62
N TYR A 175 -3.39 10.44 -14.35
CA TYR A 175 -4.03 9.34 -13.63
C TYR A 175 -3.90 8.00 -14.34
N ARG A 176 -3.95 7.96 -15.68
CA ARG A 176 -3.76 6.73 -16.47
C ARG A 176 -2.34 6.21 -16.34
N THR A 177 -1.34 7.07 -16.34
CA THR A 177 0.06 6.69 -16.10
C THR A 177 0.22 6.09 -14.71
N MET A 178 -0.36 6.73 -13.69
CA MET A 178 -0.33 6.21 -12.32
C MET A 178 -1.08 4.89 -12.17
N PHE A 179 -2.20 4.73 -12.89
CA PHE A 179 -2.91 3.45 -12.94
C PHE A 179 -2.01 2.32 -13.43
N TRP A 180 -1.24 2.50 -14.50
CA TRP A 180 -0.35 1.46 -15.01
C TRP A 180 0.77 1.11 -14.02
N ILE A 181 1.35 2.10 -13.34
CA ILE A 181 2.34 1.88 -12.29
C ILE A 181 1.71 1.09 -11.14
N GLN A 182 0.55 1.52 -10.67
CA GLN A 182 -0.16 0.86 -9.57
C GLN A 182 -0.63 -0.55 -9.94
N LEU A 183 -1.04 -0.77 -11.19
CA LEU A 183 -1.38 -2.10 -11.70
C LEU A 183 -0.17 -3.03 -11.70
N GLY A 184 1.00 -2.54 -12.08
CA GLY A 184 2.26 -3.29 -11.97
C GLY A 184 2.57 -3.70 -10.53
N ILE A 185 2.40 -2.77 -9.58
CA ILE A 185 2.56 -3.06 -8.14
C ILE A 185 1.51 -4.07 -7.66
N ALA A 186 0.26 -3.93 -8.08
CA ALA A 186 -0.80 -4.87 -7.75
C ALA A 186 -0.50 -6.28 -8.31
N ALA A 187 -0.05 -6.38 -9.55
CA ALA A 187 0.36 -7.64 -10.14
C ALA A 187 1.53 -8.28 -9.36
N LEU A 188 2.52 -7.49 -8.97
CA LEU A 188 3.63 -7.95 -8.13
C LEU A 188 3.16 -8.49 -6.79
N THR A 189 2.26 -7.77 -6.09
CA THR A 189 1.70 -8.21 -4.80
C THR A 189 0.86 -9.49 -4.94
N VAL A 190 0.10 -9.64 -6.02
CA VAL A 190 -0.67 -10.86 -6.32
C VAL A 190 0.26 -12.03 -6.64
N CYS A 191 1.28 -11.85 -7.48
CA CYS A 191 2.25 -12.89 -7.83
C CYS A 191 3.06 -13.38 -6.62
N THR A 192 3.27 -12.51 -5.63
CA THR A 192 4.01 -12.85 -4.41
C THR A 192 3.16 -13.45 -3.30
N LEU A 193 1.83 -13.60 -3.46
CA LEU A 193 0.95 -14.25 -2.48
C LEU A 193 1.47 -15.60 -1.95
N PRO A 194 2.04 -16.51 -2.79
CA PRO A 194 2.59 -17.77 -2.27
C PRO A 194 3.80 -17.58 -1.35
N LEU A 195 4.59 -16.51 -1.53
CA LEU A 195 5.74 -16.22 -0.67
C LEU A 195 5.32 -15.86 0.77
N TRP A 196 4.21 -15.12 0.90
CA TRP A 196 3.66 -14.76 2.21
C TRP A 196 3.25 -15.97 3.03
N LYS A 197 2.68 -17.00 2.41
CA LYS A 197 2.32 -18.24 3.08
C LYS A 197 3.55 -18.98 3.61
N LYS A 198 4.62 -19.03 2.82
CA LYS A 198 5.88 -19.69 3.21
C LYS A 198 6.61 -18.92 4.30
N ALA A 199 6.64 -17.59 4.23
CA ALA A 199 7.28 -16.74 5.25
C ALA A 199 6.55 -16.81 6.61
N GLY A 200 5.21 -16.88 6.61
CA GLY A 200 4.42 -17.06 7.82
C GLY A 200 4.69 -18.38 8.56
N HIS A 201 5.01 -19.45 7.84
CA HIS A 201 5.39 -20.75 8.45
C HIS A 201 6.83 -20.74 8.98
N ALA A 202 7.75 -20.01 8.36
CA ALA A 202 9.13 -19.90 8.82
C ALA A 202 9.27 -19.00 10.08
N GLY A 203 8.41 -17.99 10.22
CA GLY A 203 8.41 -17.09 11.37
C GLY A 203 7.87 -17.72 12.66
N VAL A 204 6.98 -18.71 12.54
CA VAL A 204 6.39 -19.42 13.70
C VAL A 204 7.40 -20.39 14.33
N SER A 205 8.34 -20.92 13.56
CA SER A 205 9.38 -21.84 14.07
C SER A 205 10.57 -21.14 14.73
N GLY A 206 10.73 -19.82 14.57
CA GLY A 206 11.82 -19.02 15.17
C GLY A 206 11.41 -18.09 16.33
N GLY A 207 10.12 -18.02 16.66
CA GLY A 207 9.53 -16.97 17.51
C GLY A 207 9.16 -17.39 18.93
N GLU A 208 9.56 -18.53 19.42
CA GLU A 208 9.43 -18.85 20.85
C GLU A 208 10.51 -18.11 21.67
N GLY A 209 10.32 -16.84 21.90
CA GLY A 209 11.20 -16.17 22.84
C GLY A 209 11.37 -14.66 22.79
N SER A 210 10.64 -13.90 21.99
CA SER A 210 10.80 -12.44 22.10
C SER A 210 10.08 -11.89 23.33
N PRO A 211 10.78 -11.12 24.21
CA PRO A 211 10.19 -10.55 25.43
C PRO A 211 8.98 -9.64 25.17
N GLN A 212 8.88 -9.08 23.96
CA GLN A 212 7.80 -8.18 23.57
C GLN A 212 6.46 -8.89 23.31
N ALA A 213 6.48 -10.10 22.74
CA ALA A 213 5.25 -10.87 22.52
C ALA A 213 4.61 -11.32 23.86
N ARG A 214 5.41 -11.58 24.90
CA ARG A 214 4.91 -11.92 26.25
C ARG A 214 4.32 -10.71 26.97
N CYS A 215 4.85 -9.51 26.72
CA CYS A 215 4.37 -8.29 27.37
C CYS A 215 2.98 -7.88 26.86
N VAL A 216 2.73 -8.01 25.55
CA VAL A 216 1.42 -7.69 24.92
C VAL A 216 0.34 -8.68 25.38
N LEU A 217 0.66 -9.96 25.49
CA LEU A 217 -0.28 -10.98 25.97
C LEU A 217 -0.57 -10.86 27.48
N ALA A 218 0.33 -10.27 28.26
CA ALA A 218 0.12 -10.00 29.69
C ALA A 218 -0.76 -8.76 29.95
N GLN A 219 -0.85 -7.83 29.00
CA GLN A 219 -1.69 -6.63 29.10
C GLN A 219 -3.14 -6.84 28.62
N LEU A 220 -3.43 -7.98 27.98
CA LEU A 220 -4.76 -8.33 27.48
C LEU A 220 -5.53 -9.31 28.40
N LYS A 221 -4.98 -9.61 29.59
CA LYS A 221 -5.67 -10.31 30.70
C LYS A 221 -6.06 -9.32 31.78
#